data_6214f20567fd3c814741805e893b7798
#
_entry.id   6214f20567fd3c814741805e893b7798
#
_cell.length_a   1.000
_cell.length_b   1.000
_cell.length_c   1.000
_cell.angle_alpha   90.00
_cell.angle_beta   90.00
_cell.angle_gamma   90.00
#
_symmetry.space_group_name_H-M   'P 1'
#
loop_
_entity.id
_entity.type
_entity.pdbx_description
1 polymer ?
#
loop_
_entity_poly.entity_id
_entity_poly.type
_entity_poly.pdbx_seq_one_letter_code
_entity_poly.pdbx_strand_id
1 'polypeptide(L)'
;MDSSHEMIIPNDNLPFKLFLFEGGEGKYKRASHWHRSIEIFLVMEGKIDFYLGENHFPIGEKDFIIVNSNEVHAIDAPLPNRTLVLQIPVQTFEVYLQEQPYLSFSRRSGEQNGKLMGLVMEMYRTYERKTYAWELKVNGLFEFVKYLLLTEFKDQAQAPDIIRQKIHLEKLSEITEYMKNHYDEALSLEKVADRFGFSPTYLSRIFKRYANISYRDYLQDLRVEYAVKEMVHTAHELGDIAVNHGFSDSRAFAKAFAKRYGCLPSEYRKRARKCY
;
A
#
# COMPACT_ATOMS: atom_id res chain seq x y z
N MET A 1 -15.31 -10.96 7.08
CA MET A 1 -14.28 -10.24 7.89
C MET A 1 -14.27 -8.79 7.46
N ASP A 2 -14.30 -7.87 8.39
CA ASP A 2 -14.15 -6.44 8.08
C ASP A 2 -12.71 -6.17 7.67
N SER A 3 -12.48 -5.80 6.41
CA SER A 3 -11.16 -5.45 5.89
C SER A 3 -11.11 -3.96 5.53
N SER A 4 -9.96 -3.32 5.73
CA SER A 4 -9.75 -1.91 5.40
C SER A 4 -8.87 -1.76 4.17
N HIS A 5 -9.05 -0.65 3.42
CA HIS A 5 -8.12 -0.28 2.34
C HIS A 5 -6.88 0.38 2.94
N GLU A 6 -5.69 -0.09 2.54
CA GLU A 6 -4.42 0.52 2.88
C GLU A 6 -3.88 1.33 1.70
N MET A 7 -3.43 2.54 2.00
CA MET A 7 -2.75 3.39 1.01
C MET A 7 -1.26 3.11 1.02
N ILE A 8 -0.72 2.70 -0.12
CA ILE A 8 0.72 2.50 -0.29
C ILE A 8 1.33 3.73 -0.94
N ILE A 9 2.33 4.30 -0.29
CA ILE A 9 3.11 5.42 -0.81
C ILE A 9 4.53 4.92 -1.06
N PRO A 10 5.03 4.99 -2.29
CA PRO A 10 6.41 4.62 -2.63
C PRO A 10 7.46 5.39 -1.82
N ASN A 11 8.66 4.83 -1.70
CA ASN A 11 9.80 5.58 -1.16
C ASN A 11 10.14 6.77 -2.07
N ASP A 12 10.75 7.80 -1.51
CA ASP A 12 11.16 8.98 -2.29
C ASP A 12 12.09 8.57 -3.45
N ASN A 13 11.78 9.05 -4.64
CA ASN A 13 12.48 8.78 -5.91
C ASN A 13 12.46 7.31 -6.39
N LEU A 14 11.63 6.45 -5.82
CA LEU A 14 11.46 5.06 -6.26
C LEU A 14 10.02 4.79 -6.69
N PRO A 15 9.78 3.91 -7.68
CA PRO A 15 8.42 3.54 -8.13
C PRO A 15 7.75 2.49 -7.23
N PHE A 16 8.38 2.08 -6.13
CA PHE A 16 7.93 1.06 -5.19
C PHE A 16 8.23 1.48 -3.75
N LYS A 17 7.68 0.75 -2.78
CA LYS A 17 8.05 0.91 -1.37
C LYS A 17 8.82 -0.32 -0.91
N LEU A 18 9.99 -0.07 -0.30
CA LEU A 18 10.88 -1.10 0.24
C LEU A 18 11.27 -0.70 1.66
N PHE A 19 11.01 -1.57 2.63
CA PHE A 19 11.34 -1.31 4.01
C PHE A 19 11.56 -2.60 4.80
N LEU A 20 12.34 -2.49 5.87
CA LEU A 20 12.49 -3.54 6.86
C LEU A 20 11.46 -3.31 7.97
N PHE A 21 10.66 -4.33 8.22
CA PHE A 21 9.79 -4.40 9.38
C PHE A 21 10.53 -5.16 10.50
N GLU A 22 10.68 -4.51 11.64
CA GLU A 22 11.32 -5.09 12.83
C GLU A 22 10.29 -5.23 13.96
N GLY A 23 9.79 -6.42 14.16
CA GLY A 23 8.91 -6.79 15.28
C GLY A 23 9.71 -7.14 16.52
N GLY A 24 10.52 -6.20 17.07
CA GLY A 24 11.52 -6.47 18.10
C GLY A 24 10.98 -7.07 19.40
N GLU A 25 9.75 -6.72 19.82
CA GLU A 25 9.12 -7.26 21.03
C GLU A 25 8.12 -8.38 20.76
N GLY A 26 7.86 -8.72 19.48
CA GLY A 26 6.73 -9.56 19.09
C GLY A 26 5.40 -8.84 19.31
N LYS A 27 4.27 -9.59 19.23
CA LYS A 27 2.89 -9.07 19.43
C LYS A 27 2.41 -8.06 18.37
N TYR A 28 3.07 -8.00 17.22
CA TYR A 28 2.58 -7.18 16.11
C TYR A 28 1.40 -7.87 15.42
N LYS A 29 0.31 -7.13 15.26
CA LYS A 29 -0.86 -7.55 14.49
C LYS A 29 -1.25 -6.49 13.50
N ARG A 30 -1.36 -6.87 12.23
CA ARG A 30 -1.99 -6.07 11.20
C ARG A 30 -3.36 -6.67 10.88
N ALA A 31 -4.41 -5.94 11.19
CA ALA A 31 -5.78 -6.38 10.88
C ALA A 31 -5.97 -6.58 9.36
N SER A 32 -7.01 -7.32 8.98
CA SER A 32 -7.36 -7.57 7.58
C SER A 32 -7.45 -6.28 6.79
N HIS A 33 -6.67 -6.20 5.72
CA HIS A 33 -6.62 -5.06 4.81
C HIS A 33 -6.32 -5.51 3.38
N TRP A 34 -6.42 -4.59 2.45
CA TRP A 34 -6.09 -4.80 1.05
C TRP A 34 -5.62 -3.48 0.41
N HIS A 35 -4.89 -3.57 -0.69
CA HIS A 35 -4.37 -2.43 -1.45
C HIS A 35 -4.09 -2.82 -2.90
N ARG A 36 -3.86 -1.81 -3.76
CA ARG A 36 -3.54 -1.99 -5.18
C ARG A 36 -2.03 -2.15 -5.41
N SER A 37 -1.39 -2.98 -4.63
CA SER A 37 0.02 -3.31 -4.82
C SER A 37 0.20 -4.81 -4.72
N ILE A 38 1.20 -5.32 -5.43
CA ILE A 38 1.74 -6.65 -5.19
C ILE A 38 2.74 -6.51 -4.05
N GLU A 39 2.70 -7.40 -3.07
CA GLU A 39 3.66 -7.40 -1.97
C GLU A 39 4.46 -8.69 -1.91
N ILE A 40 5.72 -8.54 -1.54
CA ILE A 40 6.59 -9.65 -1.22
C ILE A 40 7.05 -9.44 0.22
N PHE A 41 6.65 -10.36 1.12
CA PHE A 41 7.13 -10.43 2.49
C PHE A 41 8.20 -11.50 2.57
N LEU A 42 9.44 -11.11 2.79
CA LEU A 42 10.59 -11.99 2.95
C LEU A 42 11.03 -11.99 4.42
N VAL A 43 10.85 -13.10 5.12
CA VAL A 43 11.27 -13.25 6.51
C VAL A 43 12.78 -13.52 6.56
N MET A 44 13.54 -12.56 7.08
CA MET A 44 14.99 -12.67 7.24
C MET A 44 15.37 -13.40 8.53
N GLU A 45 14.62 -13.13 9.61
CA GLU A 45 14.82 -13.72 10.93
C GLU A 45 13.45 -13.93 11.60
N GLY A 46 13.32 -15.02 12.34
CA GLY A 46 12.12 -15.33 13.09
C GLY A 46 10.99 -15.93 12.25
N LYS A 47 9.74 -15.61 12.60
CA LYS A 47 8.55 -16.18 11.97
C LYS A 47 7.40 -15.18 12.02
N ILE A 48 6.57 -15.19 10.99
CA ILE A 48 5.28 -14.48 10.94
C ILE A 48 4.16 -15.47 10.55
N ASP A 49 2.97 -15.24 11.08
CA ASP A 49 1.75 -15.92 10.67
C ASP A 49 0.99 -15.01 9.70
N PHE A 50 0.82 -15.47 8.47
CA PHE A 50 0.20 -14.72 7.39
C PHE A 50 -1.16 -15.31 7.05
N TYR A 51 -2.16 -14.46 6.82
CA TYR A 51 -3.52 -14.86 6.49
C TYR A 51 -3.92 -14.25 5.15
N LEU A 52 -4.29 -15.09 4.18
CA LEU A 52 -4.88 -14.69 2.89
C LEU A 52 -6.34 -15.16 2.88
N GLY A 53 -7.28 -14.23 3.09
CA GLY A 53 -8.66 -14.58 3.35
C GLY A 53 -8.78 -15.48 4.59
N GLU A 54 -9.27 -16.71 4.40
CA GLU A 54 -9.40 -17.72 5.47
C GLU A 54 -8.18 -18.66 5.59
N ASN A 55 -7.26 -18.59 4.66
CA ASN A 55 -6.10 -19.47 4.63
C ASN A 55 -4.96 -18.91 5.50
N HIS A 56 -4.35 -19.78 6.30
CA HIS A 56 -3.23 -19.50 7.18
C HIS A 56 -1.92 -20.04 6.60
N PHE A 57 -0.89 -19.17 6.54
CA PHE A 57 0.43 -19.47 6.02
C PHE A 57 1.49 -19.07 7.05
N PRO A 58 2.06 -20.01 7.80
CA PRO A 58 3.22 -19.73 8.65
C PRO A 58 4.46 -19.55 7.76
N ILE A 59 5.10 -18.40 7.83
CA ILE A 59 6.29 -18.05 7.04
C ILE A 59 7.48 -17.95 7.99
N GLY A 60 8.48 -18.79 7.79
CA GLY A 60 9.69 -18.84 8.60
C GLY A 60 10.88 -18.13 7.97
N GLU A 61 12.02 -18.21 8.64
CA GLU A 61 13.28 -17.63 8.19
C GLU A 61 13.69 -18.15 6.81
N LYS A 62 14.18 -17.26 5.96
CA LYS A 62 14.57 -17.50 4.55
C LYS A 62 13.40 -18.00 3.68
N ASP A 63 12.20 -17.61 4.05
CA ASP A 63 11.01 -17.91 3.29
C ASP A 63 10.23 -16.63 2.99
N PHE A 64 9.31 -16.67 2.01
CA PHE A 64 8.56 -15.50 1.59
C PHE A 64 7.14 -15.84 1.15
N ILE A 65 6.27 -14.84 1.12
CA ILE A 65 4.95 -14.91 0.52
C ILE A 65 4.76 -13.77 -0.47
N ILE A 66 4.01 -14.03 -1.55
CA ILE A 66 3.54 -13.01 -2.48
C ILE A 66 2.07 -12.77 -2.19
N VAL A 67 1.70 -11.51 -1.98
CA VAL A 67 0.33 -11.03 -1.88
C VAL A 67 0.01 -10.30 -3.17
N ASN A 68 -1.08 -10.68 -3.81
CA ASN A 68 -1.49 -10.06 -5.06
C ASN A 68 -2.26 -8.75 -4.82
N SER A 69 -2.33 -7.92 -5.85
CA SER A 69 -3.16 -6.72 -5.85
C SER A 69 -4.60 -7.07 -5.43
N ASN A 70 -5.15 -6.27 -4.55
CA ASN A 70 -6.52 -6.40 -4.05
C ASN A 70 -6.81 -7.73 -3.29
N GLU A 71 -5.79 -8.43 -2.86
CA GLU A 71 -5.92 -9.62 -2.04
C GLU A 71 -6.03 -9.22 -0.56
N VAL A 72 -7.13 -9.63 0.08
CA VAL A 72 -7.36 -9.34 1.51
C VAL A 72 -6.42 -10.20 2.34
N HIS A 73 -5.60 -9.55 3.17
CA HIS A 73 -4.62 -10.23 3.99
C HIS A 73 -4.48 -9.61 5.38
N ALA A 74 -3.94 -10.39 6.32
CA ALA A 74 -3.63 -9.99 7.68
C ALA A 74 -2.32 -10.63 8.14
N ILE A 75 -1.66 -10.01 9.11
CA ILE A 75 -0.39 -10.48 9.66
C ILE A 75 -0.51 -10.57 11.18
N ASP A 76 -0.05 -11.67 11.73
CA ASP A 76 0.21 -11.84 13.16
C ASP A 76 1.68 -12.25 13.35
N ALA A 77 2.43 -11.43 14.08
CA ALA A 77 3.82 -11.69 14.40
C ALA A 77 3.99 -11.76 15.93
N PRO A 78 3.63 -12.89 16.53
CA PRO A 78 3.63 -13.04 18.00
C PRO A 78 5.03 -13.09 18.59
N LEU A 79 6.05 -13.34 17.77
CA LEU A 79 7.45 -13.45 18.17
C LEU A 79 8.30 -12.37 17.47
N PRO A 80 9.49 -12.05 18.02
CA PRO A 80 10.44 -11.19 17.35
C PRO A 80 10.74 -11.66 15.93
N ASN A 81 10.75 -10.72 14.98
CA ASN A 81 11.05 -11.02 13.59
C ASN A 81 11.69 -9.82 12.88
N ARG A 82 12.38 -10.10 11.78
CA ARG A 82 12.86 -9.12 10.80
C ARG A 82 12.37 -9.54 9.44
N THR A 83 11.47 -8.75 8.88
CA THR A 83 10.80 -9.06 7.63
C THR A 83 10.99 -7.93 6.63
N LEU A 84 11.60 -8.24 5.50
CA LEU A 84 11.76 -7.31 4.39
C LEU A 84 10.47 -7.29 3.58
N VAL A 85 9.94 -6.09 3.35
CA VAL A 85 8.68 -5.90 2.61
C VAL A 85 8.94 -5.06 1.37
N LEU A 86 8.58 -5.61 0.20
CA LEU A 86 8.58 -4.92 -1.08
C LEU A 86 7.13 -4.78 -1.57
N GLN A 87 6.64 -3.55 -1.63
CA GLN A 87 5.30 -3.20 -2.14
C GLN A 87 5.44 -2.59 -3.53
N ILE A 88 4.88 -3.27 -4.54
CA ILE A 88 4.99 -2.91 -5.96
C ILE A 88 3.63 -2.41 -6.45
N PRO A 89 3.47 -1.11 -6.73
CA PRO A 89 2.24 -0.59 -7.33
C PRO A 89 1.93 -1.27 -8.66
N VAL A 90 0.68 -1.70 -8.86
CA VAL A 90 0.27 -2.40 -10.10
C VAL A 90 0.51 -1.57 -11.35
N GLN A 91 0.49 -0.24 -11.25
CA GLN A 91 0.80 0.67 -12.35
C GLN A 91 2.18 0.43 -12.97
N THR A 92 3.13 -0.10 -12.20
CA THR A 92 4.47 -0.45 -12.72
C THR A 92 4.43 -1.60 -13.74
N PHE A 93 3.30 -2.30 -13.84
CA PHE A 93 3.02 -3.38 -14.81
C PHE A 93 2.04 -2.95 -15.92
N GLU A 94 1.70 -1.66 -16.05
CA GLU A 94 0.62 -1.16 -16.93
C GLU A 94 0.75 -1.66 -18.37
N VAL A 95 1.96 -1.70 -18.92
CA VAL A 95 2.23 -2.19 -20.28
C VAL A 95 1.79 -3.66 -20.46
N TYR A 96 1.87 -4.46 -19.41
CA TYR A 96 1.54 -5.89 -19.43
C TYR A 96 0.08 -6.18 -19.05
N LEU A 97 -0.66 -5.17 -18.60
CA LEU A 97 -2.10 -5.27 -18.26
C LEU A 97 -3.00 -5.09 -19.48
N GLN A 98 -2.48 -4.60 -20.62
CA GLN A 98 -3.27 -4.35 -21.82
C GLN A 98 -3.94 -5.61 -22.39
N GLU A 99 -3.29 -6.75 -22.28
CA GLU A 99 -3.81 -8.03 -22.75
C GLU A 99 -4.54 -8.83 -21.67
N GLN A 100 -4.29 -8.53 -20.40
CA GLN A 100 -4.86 -9.24 -19.26
C GLN A 100 -5.20 -8.25 -18.15
N PRO A 101 -6.49 -8.02 -17.86
CA PRO A 101 -6.95 -7.01 -16.90
C PRO A 101 -6.51 -7.27 -15.45
N TYR A 102 -5.91 -8.44 -15.20
CA TYR A 102 -5.44 -8.84 -13.88
C TYR A 102 -4.18 -9.69 -13.95
N LEU A 103 -3.17 -9.33 -13.15
CA LEU A 103 -1.96 -10.14 -12.92
C LEU A 103 -2.06 -10.82 -11.55
N SER A 104 -1.77 -12.11 -11.53
CA SER A 104 -1.67 -12.91 -10.31
C SER A 104 -0.36 -13.67 -10.31
N PHE A 105 0.27 -13.69 -9.15
CA PHE A 105 1.54 -14.35 -8.93
C PHE A 105 1.42 -15.30 -7.75
N SER A 106 2.00 -16.48 -7.90
CA SER A 106 2.10 -17.43 -6.81
C SER A 106 3.53 -17.90 -6.63
N ARG A 107 3.86 -18.23 -5.40
CA ARG A 107 5.13 -18.82 -5.04
C ARG A 107 5.36 -20.10 -5.84
N ARG A 108 6.59 -20.29 -6.31
CA ARG A 108 7.06 -21.51 -6.96
C ARG A 108 7.88 -22.37 -5.98
N SER A 109 8.52 -23.39 -6.47
CA SER A 109 9.49 -24.20 -5.74
C SER A 109 10.87 -24.10 -6.37
N GLY A 110 11.90 -24.36 -5.58
CA GLY A 110 13.27 -24.50 -6.09
C GLY A 110 14.02 -23.20 -6.34
N GLU A 111 14.83 -23.19 -7.41
CA GLU A 111 15.83 -22.16 -7.69
C GLU A 111 15.24 -20.77 -7.93
N GLN A 112 14.05 -20.68 -8.52
CA GLN A 112 13.37 -19.42 -8.82
C GLN A 112 13.08 -18.62 -7.54
N ASN A 113 12.66 -19.30 -6.46
CA ASN A 113 12.46 -18.68 -5.17
C ASN A 113 13.76 -18.04 -4.65
N GLY A 114 14.88 -18.75 -4.74
CA GLY A 114 16.18 -18.23 -4.32
C GLY A 114 16.61 -17.01 -5.12
N LYS A 115 16.36 -16.99 -6.43
CA LYS A 115 16.65 -15.83 -7.30
C LYS A 115 15.84 -14.60 -6.89
N LEU A 116 14.52 -14.76 -6.68
CA LEU A 116 13.67 -13.65 -6.28
C LEU A 116 14.08 -13.08 -4.91
N MET A 117 14.29 -13.95 -3.93
CA MET A 117 14.75 -13.54 -2.60
C MET A 117 16.10 -12.81 -2.67
N GLY A 118 17.05 -13.34 -3.45
CA GLY A 118 18.37 -12.73 -3.64
C GLY A 118 18.29 -11.32 -4.20
N LEU A 119 17.44 -11.10 -5.22
CA LEU A 119 17.21 -9.78 -5.81
C LEU A 119 16.61 -8.79 -4.81
N VAL A 120 15.56 -9.18 -4.08
CA VAL A 120 14.90 -8.31 -3.10
C VAL A 120 15.87 -7.96 -1.97
N MET A 121 16.66 -8.90 -1.49
CA MET A 121 17.70 -8.63 -0.48
C MET A 121 18.79 -7.69 -1.01
N GLU A 122 19.21 -7.84 -2.27
CA GLU A 122 20.20 -6.94 -2.87
C GLU A 122 19.66 -5.53 -3.09
N MET A 123 18.39 -5.40 -3.49
CA MET A 123 17.69 -4.11 -3.54
C MET A 123 17.76 -3.41 -2.18
N TYR A 124 17.40 -4.11 -1.11
CA TYR A 124 17.41 -3.55 0.23
C TYR A 124 18.81 -3.13 0.68
N ARG A 125 19.81 -3.99 0.52
CA ARG A 125 21.20 -3.66 0.87
C ARG A 125 21.72 -2.45 0.10
N THR A 126 21.34 -2.31 -1.17
CA THR A 126 21.73 -1.17 -2.00
C THR A 126 21.02 0.09 -1.54
N TYR A 127 19.72 0.00 -1.24
CA TYR A 127 18.91 1.11 -0.70
C TYR A 127 19.43 1.61 0.65
N GLU A 128 19.80 0.71 1.56
CA GLU A 128 20.34 1.10 2.88
C GLU A 128 21.71 1.80 2.79
N ARG A 129 22.58 1.31 1.91
CA ARG A 129 23.94 1.85 1.76
C ARG A 129 24.00 3.21 1.05
N LYS A 130 23.06 3.51 0.17
CA LYS A 130 22.96 4.76 -0.60
C LYS A 130 24.30 5.24 -1.19
N THR A 131 25.08 4.32 -1.76
CA THR A 131 26.33 4.67 -2.44
C THR A 131 26.06 5.46 -3.71
N TYR A 132 27.09 6.04 -4.34
CA TYR A 132 26.93 6.78 -5.59
C TYR A 132 26.14 5.99 -6.63
N ALA A 133 25.13 6.61 -7.25
CA ALA A 133 24.22 6.02 -8.24
C ALA A 133 23.42 4.80 -7.75
N TRP A 134 23.14 4.69 -6.45
CA TRP A 134 22.36 3.61 -5.86
C TRP A 134 20.97 3.48 -6.46
N GLU A 135 20.31 4.61 -6.80
CA GLU A 135 18.98 4.62 -7.42
C GLU A 135 18.97 3.85 -8.75
N LEU A 136 20.01 4.01 -9.59
CA LEU A 136 20.12 3.30 -10.85
C LEU A 136 20.21 1.79 -10.61
N LYS A 137 21.04 1.38 -9.64
CA LYS A 137 21.20 -0.04 -9.32
C LYS A 137 19.91 -0.63 -8.75
N VAL A 138 19.25 0.06 -7.81
CA VAL A 138 17.99 -0.41 -7.20
C VAL A 138 16.87 -0.51 -8.25
N ASN A 139 16.75 0.47 -9.15
CA ASN A 139 15.77 0.42 -10.24
C ASN A 139 16.10 -0.72 -11.25
N GLY A 140 17.34 -0.95 -11.57
CA GLY A 140 17.75 -2.09 -12.41
C GLY A 140 17.36 -3.45 -11.79
N LEU A 141 17.63 -3.63 -10.49
CA LEU A 141 17.21 -4.83 -9.74
C LEU A 141 15.68 -4.95 -9.68
N PHE A 142 14.96 -3.84 -9.53
CA PHE A 142 13.51 -3.82 -9.55
C PHE A 142 12.93 -4.26 -10.90
N GLU A 143 13.51 -3.84 -12.03
CA GLU A 143 13.10 -4.33 -13.34
C GLU A 143 13.31 -5.84 -13.47
N PHE A 144 14.41 -6.38 -12.91
CA PHE A 144 14.64 -7.83 -12.85
C PHE A 144 13.62 -8.56 -11.97
N VAL A 145 13.22 -7.99 -10.83
CA VAL A 145 12.14 -8.55 -9.99
C VAL A 145 10.84 -8.62 -10.79
N LYS A 146 10.45 -7.54 -11.49
CA LYS A 146 9.25 -7.55 -12.34
C LYS A 146 9.35 -8.60 -13.46
N TYR A 147 10.51 -8.71 -14.10
CA TYR A 147 10.74 -9.73 -15.12
C TYR A 147 10.51 -11.14 -14.57
N LEU A 148 11.13 -11.48 -13.43
CA LEU A 148 10.91 -12.79 -12.80
C LEU A 148 9.45 -13.04 -12.41
N LEU A 149 8.78 -12.04 -11.85
CA LEU A 149 7.36 -12.16 -11.51
C LEU A 149 6.53 -12.52 -12.74
N LEU A 150 6.76 -11.86 -13.87
CA LEU A 150 6.01 -12.06 -15.11
C LEU A 150 6.33 -13.39 -15.80
N THR A 151 7.59 -13.85 -15.76
CA THR A 151 8.03 -15.05 -16.50
C THR A 151 7.95 -16.32 -15.67
N GLU A 152 8.26 -16.26 -14.38
CA GLU A 152 8.42 -17.44 -13.54
C GLU A 152 7.31 -17.62 -12.51
N PHE A 153 6.72 -16.52 -12.01
CA PHE A 153 5.76 -16.56 -10.90
C PHE A 153 4.32 -16.32 -11.33
N LYS A 154 4.08 -15.90 -12.57
CA LYS A 154 2.75 -15.62 -13.09
C LYS A 154 1.86 -16.86 -13.12
N ASP A 155 0.62 -16.74 -12.62
CA ASP A 155 -0.38 -17.80 -12.71
C ASP A 155 -1.00 -17.85 -14.10
N GLN A 156 -1.25 -19.07 -14.59
CA GLN A 156 -1.77 -19.29 -15.94
C GLN A 156 -3.29 -19.19 -16.07
N ALA A 157 -4.04 -19.44 -15.00
CA ALA A 157 -5.51 -19.35 -15.02
C ALA A 157 -6.11 -19.19 -13.61
N GLN A 158 -7.25 -18.49 -13.52
CA GLN A 158 -8.06 -18.40 -12.30
C GLN A 158 -9.54 -18.68 -12.60
N ALA A 159 -10.29 -19.17 -11.60
CA ALA A 159 -11.71 -19.43 -11.71
C ALA A 159 -12.52 -18.15 -12.04
N PRO A 160 -13.57 -18.20 -12.89
CA PRO A 160 -14.33 -17.04 -13.35
C PRO A 160 -14.90 -16.16 -12.24
N ASP A 161 -15.32 -16.74 -11.11
CA ASP A 161 -15.90 -15.99 -10.00
C ASP A 161 -14.85 -15.19 -9.22
N ILE A 162 -13.63 -15.72 -9.11
CA ILE A 162 -12.48 -15.01 -8.55
C ILE A 162 -12.13 -13.81 -9.45
N ILE A 163 -12.16 -13.99 -10.75
CA ILE A 163 -11.91 -12.92 -11.73
C ILE A 163 -12.94 -11.81 -11.59
N ARG A 164 -14.24 -12.12 -11.45
CA ARG A 164 -15.29 -11.09 -11.27
C ARG A 164 -15.10 -10.27 -10.00
N GLN A 165 -14.80 -10.92 -8.87
CA GLN A 165 -14.53 -10.23 -7.62
C GLN A 165 -13.30 -9.30 -7.74
N LYS A 166 -12.25 -9.78 -8.41
CA LYS A 166 -11.04 -9.01 -8.65
C LYS A 166 -11.27 -7.81 -9.56
N ILE A 167 -12.11 -7.91 -10.59
CA ILE A 167 -12.51 -6.79 -11.45
C ILE A 167 -13.20 -5.69 -10.65
N HIS A 168 -14.08 -6.02 -9.69
CA HIS A 168 -14.71 -5.01 -8.83
C HIS A 168 -13.71 -4.31 -7.92
N LEU A 169 -12.77 -5.05 -7.36
CA LEU A 169 -11.69 -4.49 -6.54
C LEU A 169 -10.72 -3.65 -7.39
N GLU A 170 -10.44 -4.06 -8.62
CA GLU A 170 -9.62 -3.29 -9.56
C GLU A 170 -10.25 -1.92 -9.87
N LYS A 171 -11.56 -1.90 -10.18
CA LYS A 171 -12.28 -0.65 -10.40
C LYS A 171 -12.29 0.26 -9.16
N LEU A 172 -12.46 -0.30 -7.97
CA LEU A 172 -12.35 0.47 -6.74
C LEU A 172 -10.93 1.03 -6.56
N SER A 173 -9.92 0.25 -6.90
CA SER A 173 -8.52 0.66 -6.86
C SER A 173 -8.21 1.78 -7.85
N GLU A 174 -8.76 1.74 -9.07
CA GLU A 174 -8.66 2.85 -10.03
C GLU A 174 -9.27 4.13 -9.47
N ILE A 175 -10.42 4.02 -8.82
CA ILE A 175 -11.07 5.15 -8.17
C ILE A 175 -10.21 5.70 -7.02
N THR A 176 -9.68 4.83 -6.16
CA THR A 176 -8.83 5.27 -5.05
C THR A 176 -7.52 5.89 -5.52
N GLU A 177 -6.94 5.40 -6.61
CA GLU A 177 -5.76 6.01 -7.24
C GLU A 177 -6.08 7.37 -7.86
N TYR A 178 -7.22 7.50 -8.55
CA TYR A 178 -7.69 8.79 -9.03
C TYR A 178 -7.88 9.78 -7.87
N MET A 179 -8.53 9.36 -6.79
CA MET A 179 -8.69 10.18 -5.60
C MET A 179 -7.35 10.61 -5.00
N LYS A 180 -6.35 9.73 -5.02
CA LYS A 180 -4.99 10.02 -4.54
C LYS A 180 -4.29 11.08 -5.37
N ASN A 181 -4.51 11.09 -6.68
CA ASN A 181 -3.88 12.05 -7.59
C ASN A 181 -4.61 13.41 -7.66
N HIS A 182 -5.83 13.49 -7.11
CA HIS A 182 -6.70 14.68 -7.14
C HIS A 182 -7.30 15.03 -5.77
N TYR A 183 -6.67 14.58 -4.68
CA TYR A 183 -7.23 14.68 -3.32
C TYR A 183 -7.45 16.12 -2.84
N ASP A 184 -6.64 17.05 -3.33
CA ASP A 184 -6.69 18.49 -3.03
C ASP A 184 -7.83 19.22 -3.75
N GLU A 185 -8.39 18.61 -4.80
CA GLU A 185 -9.50 19.16 -5.56
C GLU A 185 -10.87 18.97 -4.87
N ALA A 186 -11.89 19.66 -5.39
CA ALA A 186 -13.29 19.48 -4.95
C ALA A 186 -13.87 18.15 -5.49
N LEU A 187 -13.45 17.03 -4.89
CA LEU A 187 -13.91 15.69 -5.22
C LEU A 187 -15.21 15.35 -4.48
N SER A 188 -16.37 15.58 -5.12
CA SER A 188 -17.62 15.04 -4.60
C SER A 188 -17.84 13.59 -5.02
N LEU A 189 -18.64 12.84 -4.24
CA LEU A 189 -19.00 11.46 -4.59
C LEU A 189 -19.66 11.39 -5.98
N GLU A 190 -20.50 12.37 -6.31
CA GLU A 190 -21.23 12.47 -7.58
C GLU A 190 -20.25 12.63 -8.76
N LYS A 191 -19.27 13.54 -8.64
CA LYS A 191 -18.27 13.77 -9.67
C LYS A 191 -17.43 12.52 -9.95
N VAL A 192 -17.01 11.84 -8.89
CA VAL A 192 -16.21 10.62 -9.04
C VAL A 192 -17.06 9.48 -9.58
N ALA A 193 -18.30 9.32 -9.11
CA ALA A 193 -19.20 8.31 -9.65
C ALA A 193 -19.45 8.49 -11.14
N ASP A 194 -19.77 9.73 -11.57
CA ASP A 194 -19.99 10.07 -12.99
C ASP A 194 -18.77 9.76 -13.86
N ARG A 195 -17.57 10.18 -13.41
CA ARG A 195 -16.31 9.90 -14.11
C ARG A 195 -16.06 8.41 -14.39
N PHE A 196 -16.42 7.54 -13.46
CA PHE A 196 -16.20 6.09 -13.57
C PHE A 196 -17.44 5.31 -14.05
N GLY A 197 -18.51 6.02 -14.46
CA GLY A 197 -19.73 5.39 -14.97
C GLY A 197 -20.57 4.68 -13.91
N PHE A 198 -20.52 5.14 -12.65
CA PHE A 198 -21.29 4.59 -11.55
C PHE A 198 -22.37 5.55 -11.05
N SER A 199 -23.42 4.99 -10.42
CA SER A 199 -24.28 5.84 -9.60
C SER A 199 -23.61 6.17 -8.25
N PRO A 200 -23.85 7.36 -7.66
CA PRO A 200 -23.31 7.72 -6.34
C PRO A 200 -23.65 6.69 -5.26
N THR A 201 -24.87 6.16 -5.27
CA THR A 201 -25.32 5.12 -4.34
C THR A 201 -24.50 3.82 -4.50
N TYR A 202 -24.21 3.42 -5.73
CA TYR A 202 -23.41 2.23 -5.99
C TYR A 202 -21.96 2.41 -5.52
N LEU A 203 -21.35 3.56 -5.83
CA LEU A 203 -20.00 3.89 -5.40
C LEU A 203 -19.89 3.96 -3.87
N SER A 204 -20.82 4.61 -3.18
CA SER A 204 -20.87 4.65 -1.71
C SER A 204 -20.95 3.25 -1.10
N ARG A 205 -21.77 2.36 -1.69
CA ARG A 205 -21.90 0.97 -1.23
C ARG A 205 -20.62 0.15 -1.44
N ILE A 206 -19.93 0.34 -2.58
CA ILE A 206 -18.64 -0.31 -2.85
C ILE A 206 -17.59 0.11 -1.81
N PHE A 207 -17.43 1.41 -1.55
CA PHE A 207 -16.51 1.90 -0.52
C PHE A 207 -16.82 1.26 0.84
N LYS A 208 -18.09 1.24 1.24
CA LYS A 208 -18.47 0.64 2.53
C LYS A 208 -18.22 -0.87 2.57
N ARG A 209 -18.48 -1.58 1.46
CA ARG A 209 -18.35 -3.03 1.38
C ARG A 209 -16.90 -3.50 1.32
N TYR A 210 -16.06 -2.86 0.51
CA TYR A 210 -14.72 -3.34 0.20
C TYR A 210 -13.61 -2.56 0.91
N ALA A 211 -13.80 -1.27 1.17
CA ALA A 211 -12.83 -0.46 1.91
C ALA A 211 -13.19 -0.32 3.41
N ASN A 212 -14.35 -0.80 3.83
CA ASN A 212 -14.91 -0.67 5.18
C ASN A 212 -14.93 0.76 5.73
N ILE A 213 -14.92 1.75 4.85
CA ILE A 213 -14.89 3.18 5.16
C ILE A 213 -15.87 3.91 4.25
N SER A 214 -16.38 5.07 4.66
CA SER A 214 -17.16 5.89 3.74
C SER A 214 -16.25 6.60 2.73
N TYR A 215 -16.77 6.92 1.53
CA TYR A 215 -16.06 7.72 0.53
C TYR A 215 -15.51 9.02 1.14
N ARG A 216 -16.33 9.72 1.93
CA ARG A 216 -15.96 10.97 2.58
C ARG A 216 -14.82 10.79 3.58
N ASP A 217 -14.91 9.78 4.43
CA ASP A 217 -13.86 9.49 5.41
C ASP A 217 -12.56 9.11 4.72
N TYR A 218 -12.62 8.30 3.65
CA TYR A 218 -11.45 7.95 2.85
C TYR A 218 -10.75 9.18 2.26
N LEU A 219 -11.52 10.10 1.65
CA LEU A 219 -10.96 11.35 1.12
C LEU A 219 -10.34 12.23 2.21
N GLN A 220 -10.98 12.30 3.38
CA GLN A 220 -10.43 13.06 4.51
C GLN A 220 -9.14 12.44 5.04
N ASP A 221 -9.08 11.11 5.17
CA ASP A 221 -7.88 10.40 5.61
C ASP A 221 -6.72 10.60 4.63
N LEU A 222 -7.00 10.58 3.33
CA LEU A 222 -6.04 10.86 2.28
C LEU A 222 -5.46 12.27 2.39
N ARG A 223 -6.33 13.28 2.54
CA ARG A 223 -5.94 14.68 2.74
C ARG A 223 -5.08 14.89 3.99
N VAL A 224 -5.47 14.28 5.10
CA VAL A 224 -4.71 14.33 6.35
C VAL A 224 -3.31 13.74 6.17
N GLU A 225 -3.19 12.63 5.47
CA GLU A 225 -1.90 11.96 5.27
C GLU A 225 -0.90 12.83 4.50
N TYR A 226 -1.35 13.46 3.41
CA TYR A 226 -0.50 14.40 2.67
C TYR A 226 -0.20 15.68 3.45
N ALA A 227 -1.18 16.22 4.17
CA ALA A 227 -0.99 17.38 5.04
C ALA A 227 0.02 17.14 6.16
N VAL A 228 0.09 15.92 6.71
CA VAL A 228 1.09 15.55 7.73
C VAL A 228 2.51 15.66 7.19
N LYS A 229 2.76 15.22 5.96
CA LYS A 229 4.09 15.32 5.35
C LYS A 229 4.53 16.78 5.25
N GLU A 230 3.70 17.65 4.70
CA GLU A 230 3.99 19.08 4.62
C GLU A 230 4.16 19.69 6.01
N MET A 231 3.26 19.34 6.95
CA MET A 231 3.27 19.87 8.31
C MET A 231 4.57 19.55 9.07
N VAL A 232 5.16 18.37 8.88
CA VAL A 232 6.39 17.96 9.57
C VAL A 232 7.62 18.58 8.94
N HIS A 233 7.67 18.67 7.61
CA HIS A 233 8.86 19.10 6.88
C HIS A 233 8.91 20.60 6.57
N THR A 234 7.85 21.37 6.86
CA THR A 234 7.79 22.81 6.57
C THR A 234 7.38 23.62 7.80
N ALA A 235 7.58 24.95 7.72
CA ALA A 235 7.11 25.90 8.72
C ALA A 235 5.76 26.55 8.35
N HIS A 236 5.10 26.12 7.28
CA HIS A 236 3.86 26.71 6.79
C HIS A 236 2.77 26.75 7.87
N GLU A 237 1.92 27.77 7.83
CA GLU A 237 0.80 27.88 8.75
C GLU A 237 -0.18 26.71 8.58
N LEU A 238 -0.76 26.23 9.69
CA LEU A 238 -1.71 25.10 9.64
C LEU A 238 -2.98 25.41 8.83
N GLY A 239 -3.33 26.70 8.73
CA GLY A 239 -4.42 27.16 7.89
C GLY A 239 -4.13 26.99 6.41
N ASP A 240 -2.94 27.38 5.97
CA ASP A 240 -2.51 27.26 4.57
C ASP A 240 -2.37 25.78 4.19
N ILE A 241 -1.74 24.96 5.04
CA ILE A 241 -1.65 23.52 4.85
C ILE A 241 -3.06 22.90 4.67
N ALA A 242 -4.03 23.30 5.51
CA ALA A 242 -5.39 22.79 5.38
C ALA A 242 -5.98 23.08 4.00
N VAL A 243 -5.86 24.32 3.51
CA VAL A 243 -6.40 24.74 2.20
C VAL A 243 -5.65 24.06 1.07
N ASN A 244 -4.32 24.01 1.12
CA ASN A 244 -3.47 23.37 0.10
C ASN A 244 -3.80 21.86 -0.07
N HIS A 245 -4.27 21.22 1.01
CA HIS A 245 -4.67 19.81 0.98
C HIS A 245 -6.19 19.60 0.88
N GLY A 246 -6.93 20.61 0.37
CA GLY A 246 -8.33 20.49 -0.02
C GLY A 246 -9.34 20.52 1.13
N PHE A 247 -8.95 20.93 2.35
CA PHE A 247 -9.91 21.21 3.42
C PHE A 247 -10.53 22.60 3.24
N SER A 248 -11.78 22.75 3.64
CA SER A 248 -12.48 24.05 3.57
C SER A 248 -11.85 25.09 4.50
N ASP A 249 -11.30 24.67 5.62
CA ASP A 249 -10.69 25.50 6.63
C ASP A 249 -9.84 24.69 7.63
N SER A 250 -9.13 25.39 8.51
CA SER A 250 -8.29 24.77 9.54
C SER A 250 -9.07 23.97 10.58
N ARG A 251 -10.36 24.24 10.80
CA ARG A 251 -11.20 23.49 11.75
C ARG A 251 -11.59 22.15 11.18
N ALA A 252 -11.93 22.10 9.88
CA ALA A 252 -12.20 20.85 9.17
C ALA A 252 -10.97 19.93 9.17
N PHE A 253 -9.79 20.51 8.92
CA PHE A 253 -8.52 19.79 9.02
C PHE A 253 -8.25 19.26 10.43
N ALA A 254 -8.35 20.12 11.45
CA ALA A 254 -8.10 19.73 12.83
C ALA A 254 -9.03 18.61 13.30
N LYS A 255 -10.32 18.65 12.90
CA LYS A 255 -11.30 17.61 13.20
C LYS A 255 -10.93 16.27 12.54
N ALA A 256 -10.60 16.27 11.26
CA ALA A 256 -10.20 15.05 10.53
C ALA A 256 -8.88 14.48 11.09
N PHE A 257 -7.93 15.36 11.38
CA PHE A 257 -6.66 14.98 11.97
C PHE A 257 -6.82 14.34 13.36
N ALA A 258 -7.59 14.98 14.25
CA ALA A 258 -7.85 14.46 15.59
C ALA A 258 -8.57 13.10 15.57
N LYS A 259 -9.46 12.89 14.61
CA LYS A 259 -10.12 11.58 14.39
C LYS A 259 -9.10 10.48 14.09
N ARG A 260 -8.03 10.79 13.32
CA ARG A 260 -7.03 9.81 12.86
C ARG A 260 -5.87 9.62 13.83
N TYR A 261 -5.37 10.71 14.43
CA TYR A 261 -4.15 10.71 15.25
C TYR A 261 -4.41 10.88 16.76
N GLY A 262 -5.64 11.11 17.17
CA GLY A 262 -6.02 11.26 18.59
C GLY A 262 -5.51 12.54 19.26
N CYS A 263 -4.92 13.48 18.51
CA CYS A 263 -4.41 14.74 19.02
C CYS A 263 -4.57 15.88 18.00
N LEU A 264 -4.35 17.14 18.40
CA LEU A 264 -4.42 18.27 17.48
C LEU A 264 -3.17 18.33 16.56
N PRO A 265 -3.30 18.89 15.33
CA PRO A 265 -2.17 19.08 14.42
C PRO A 265 -1.00 19.86 15.04
N SER A 266 -1.29 20.90 15.82
CA SER A 266 -0.29 21.71 16.50
C SER A 266 0.51 20.95 17.56
N GLU A 267 -0.15 20.05 18.28
CA GLU A 267 0.49 19.18 19.27
C GLU A 267 1.38 18.12 18.60
N TYR A 268 0.87 17.52 17.52
CA TYR A 268 1.64 16.55 16.73
C TYR A 268 2.89 17.18 16.14
N ARG A 269 2.79 18.37 15.52
CA ARG A 269 3.91 19.13 14.98
C ARG A 269 5.00 19.42 16.03
N LYS A 270 4.58 19.83 17.24
CA LYS A 270 5.51 20.07 18.34
C LYS A 270 6.26 18.82 18.78
N ARG A 271 5.60 17.66 18.80
CA ARG A 271 6.24 16.38 19.15
C ARG A 271 7.21 15.92 18.05
N ALA A 272 6.77 15.94 16.79
CA ALA A 272 7.60 15.52 15.66
C ALA A 272 8.89 16.36 15.56
N ARG A 273 8.84 17.67 15.78
CA ARG A 273 10.03 18.55 15.74
C ARG A 273 10.97 18.41 16.96
N LYS A 274 10.57 17.77 18.02
CA LYS A 274 11.45 17.48 19.18
C LYS A 274 12.26 16.20 19.01
N CYS A 275 11.91 15.36 18.04
CA CYS A 275 12.59 14.10 17.75
C CYS A 275 13.65 14.22 16.63
N TYR A 276 13.79 15.41 16.05
CA TYR A 276 14.85 15.83 15.13
C TYR A 276 15.69 16.93 15.76
#